data_d250230470ae794a0f8cbd05f8fa84d3
#
_entry.id   d250230470ae794a0f8cbd05f8fa84d3
#
_cell.length_a   1.000
_cell.length_b   1.000
_cell.length_c   1.000
_cell.angle_alpha   90.00
_cell.angle_beta   90.00
_cell.angle_gamma   90.00
#
_symmetry.space_group_name_H-M   'P 1'
#
loop_
_entity.id
_entity.type
_entity.pdbx_description
1 polymer ?
#
loop_
_entity_poly.entity_id
_entity_poly.type
_entity_poly.pdbx_seq_one_letter_code
_entity_poly.pdbx_strand_id
1 'polypeptide(L)'
;MAISRAKKTEKVKILAKELETSTTAIIGTFSKLTVAKDFELRKVIREAGGHYRVVKNKLAAISGAGTQVEAALKGLKGVHSVAFTAGDPVALAKVFAKWAGEHAEFQFKLGIVDGKLLGVEEVKALATMPGKEELFSKLLFLINAPAQRLATVLNATGRDLAVVLGQGVEKEKFSAEAAA
;
A
#
# COMPACT_ATOMS: atom_id res chain seq x y z
N MET A 1 15.01 -20.41 -27.67
CA MET A 1 14.12 -21.59 -27.87
C MET A 1 12.65 -21.17 -27.79
N ALA A 2 11.84 -21.53 -28.76
CA ALA A 2 10.40 -21.26 -28.74
C ALA A 2 9.70 -22.24 -27.78
N ILE A 3 8.88 -21.70 -26.88
CA ILE A 3 8.11 -22.51 -25.91
C ILE A 3 7.02 -23.27 -26.69
N SER A 4 6.91 -24.59 -26.49
CA SER A 4 5.88 -25.44 -27.09
C SER A 4 4.47 -24.93 -26.79
N ARG A 5 3.51 -25.20 -27.68
CA ARG A 5 2.09 -24.81 -27.53
C ARG A 5 1.47 -25.38 -26.24
N ALA A 6 1.77 -26.63 -25.92
CA ALA A 6 1.31 -27.26 -24.68
C ALA A 6 1.77 -26.49 -23.43
N LYS A 7 3.07 -26.15 -23.35
CA LYS A 7 3.61 -25.36 -22.24
C LYS A 7 3.04 -23.93 -22.16
N LYS A 8 2.59 -23.35 -23.27
CA LYS A 8 1.92 -22.04 -23.26
C LYS A 8 0.52 -22.14 -22.68
N THR A 9 -0.24 -23.17 -23.06
CA THR A 9 -1.59 -23.40 -22.52
C THR A 9 -1.58 -23.74 -21.04
N GLU A 10 -0.60 -24.51 -20.56
CA GLU A 10 -0.40 -24.76 -19.13
C GLU A 10 -0.13 -23.47 -18.35
N LYS A 11 0.78 -22.63 -18.86
CA LYS A 11 1.08 -21.33 -18.21
C LYS A 11 -0.13 -20.39 -18.18
N VAL A 12 -0.93 -20.36 -19.23
CA VAL A 12 -2.18 -19.58 -19.26
C VAL A 12 -3.18 -20.10 -18.23
N LYS A 13 -3.35 -21.43 -18.12
CA LYS A 13 -4.25 -22.02 -17.13
C LYS A 13 -3.82 -21.73 -15.68
N ILE A 14 -2.51 -21.79 -15.40
CA ILE A 14 -1.97 -21.50 -14.07
C ILE A 14 -2.19 -20.01 -13.73
N LEU A 15 -1.84 -19.12 -14.67
CA LEU A 15 -2.04 -17.67 -14.48
C LEU A 15 -3.52 -17.30 -14.34
N ALA A 16 -4.41 -17.92 -15.10
CA ALA A 16 -5.84 -17.66 -14.99
C ALA A 16 -6.37 -18.03 -13.60
N LYS A 17 -6.01 -19.21 -13.07
CA LYS A 17 -6.38 -19.62 -11.72
C LYS A 17 -5.85 -18.68 -10.64
N GLU A 18 -4.61 -18.21 -10.78
CA GLU A 18 -4.02 -17.27 -9.83
C GLU A 18 -4.67 -15.89 -9.90
N LEU A 19 -5.04 -15.43 -11.10
CA LEU A 19 -5.74 -14.16 -11.30
C LEU A 19 -7.20 -14.19 -10.84
N GLU A 20 -7.89 -15.33 -10.96
CA GLU A 20 -9.25 -15.51 -10.44
C GLU A 20 -9.31 -15.47 -8.91
N THR A 21 -8.28 -16.02 -8.24
CA THR A 21 -8.19 -16.01 -6.77
C THR A 21 -7.68 -14.68 -6.20
N SER A 22 -7.06 -13.83 -7.01
CA SER A 22 -6.48 -12.57 -6.56
C SER A 22 -7.44 -11.40 -6.73
N THR A 23 -7.59 -10.58 -5.70
CA THR A 23 -8.38 -9.34 -5.71
C THR A 23 -7.56 -8.14 -6.17
N THR A 24 -6.24 -8.25 -6.04
CA THR A 24 -5.31 -7.14 -6.33
C THR A 24 -4.18 -7.61 -7.23
N ALA A 25 -3.87 -6.80 -8.25
CA ALA A 25 -2.72 -7.02 -9.12
C ALA A 25 -1.97 -5.70 -9.34
N ILE A 26 -0.66 -5.71 -9.14
CA ILE A 26 0.23 -4.57 -9.41
C ILE A 26 1.16 -4.94 -10.56
N ILE A 27 1.18 -4.10 -11.59
CA ILE A 27 2.00 -4.29 -12.78
C ILE A 27 3.19 -3.34 -12.73
N GLY A 28 4.38 -3.91 -12.73
CA GLY A 28 5.64 -3.18 -12.79
C GLY A 28 6.40 -3.46 -14.08
N THR A 29 7.18 -2.49 -14.49
CA THR A 29 8.18 -2.62 -15.56
C THR A 29 9.54 -2.61 -14.93
N PHE A 30 10.44 -3.46 -15.39
CA PHE A 30 11.81 -3.50 -14.89
C PHE A 30 12.80 -3.52 -16.05
N SER A 31 13.97 -2.92 -15.83
CA SER A 31 15.09 -2.93 -16.78
C SER A 31 16.37 -3.20 -16.03
N LYS A 32 17.23 -4.06 -16.59
CA LYS A 32 18.58 -4.37 -16.05
C LYS A 32 18.61 -4.90 -14.60
N LEU A 33 17.57 -5.61 -14.18
CA LEU A 33 17.51 -6.19 -12.83
C LEU A 33 18.51 -7.34 -12.70
N THR A 34 19.33 -7.35 -11.64
CA THR A 34 20.24 -8.46 -11.34
C THR A 34 19.49 -9.63 -10.68
N VAL A 35 20.05 -10.84 -10.79
CA VAL A 35 19.42 -12.06 -10.21
C VAL A 35 19.29 -11.96 -8.68
N ALA A 36 20.30 -11.36 -8.00
CA ALA A 36 20.27 -11.16 -6.55
C ALA A 36 19.07 -10.28 -6.15
N LYS A 37 18.92 -9.12 -6.80
CA LYS A 37 17.81 -8.19 -6.55
C LYS A 37 16.44 -8.81 -6.85
N ASP A 38 16.30 -9.61 -7.92
CA ASP A 38 15.04 -10.31 -8.23
C ASP A 38 14.69 -11.34 -7.15
N PHE A 39 15.71 -12.01 -6.59
CA PHE A 39 15.50 -12.97 -5.51
C PHE A 39 15.04 -12.28 -4.22
N GLU A 40 15.67 -11.16 -3.85
CA GLU A 40 15.27 -10.33 -2.70
C GLU A 40 13.84 -9.82 -2.85
N LEU A 41 13.49 -9.27 -4.03
CA LEU A 41 12.14 -8.82 -4.33
C LEU A 41 11.11 -9.93 -4.13
N ARG A 42 11.38 -11.13 -4.65
CA ARG A 42 10.49 -12.28 -4.50
C ARG A 42 10.33 -12.71 -3.04
N LYS A 43 11.40 -12.63 -2.25
CA LYS A 43 11.38 -12.95 -0.82
C LYS A 43 10.46 -12.00 -0.07
N VAL A 44 10.67 -10.69 -0.24
CA VAL A 44 9.90 -9.64 0.44
C VAL A 44 8.41 -9.68 0.03
N ILE A 45 8.10 -9.94 -1.25
CA ILE A 45 6.72 -10.09 -1.71
C ILE A 45 6.04 -11.32 -1.11
N ARG A 46 6.74 -12.44 -0.97
CA ARG A 46 6.19 -13.64 -0.31
C ARG A 46 5.93 -13.42 1.17
N GLU A 47 6.79 -12.68 1.85
CA GLU A 47 6.61 -12.28 3.25
C GLU A 47 5.35 -11.41 3.43
N ALA A 48 5.03 -10.58 2.42
CA ALA A 48 3.79 -9.80 2.38
C ALA A 48 2.54 -10.60 1.91
N GLY A 49 2.68 -11.91 1.72
CA GLY A 49 1.57 -12.77 1.26
C GLY A 49 1.21 -12.61 -0.22
N GLY A 50 2.11 -12.04 -1.02
CA GLY A 50 1.92 -11.87 -2.46
C GLY A 50 2.69 -12.89 -3.30
N HIS A 51 2.28 -13.01 -4.55
CA HIS A 51 2.97 -13.78 -5.58
C HIS A 51 3.49 -12.86 -6.68
N TYR A 52 4.73 -13.07 -7.08
CA TYR A 52 5.37 -12.27 -8.13
C TYR A 52 5.75 -13.13 -9.33
N ARG A 53 5.32 -12.74 -10.52
CA ARG A 53 5.66 -13.43 -11.77
C ARG A 53 5.99 -12.46 -12.89
N VAL A 54 7.02 -12.82 -13.63
CA VAL A 54 7.33 -12.17 -14.92
C VAL A 54 6.51 -12.86 -15.99
N VAL A 55 5.71 -12.10 -16.72
CA VAL A 55 4.74 -12.63 -17.68
C VAL A 55 5.03 -12.15 -19.10
N LYS A 56 4.65 -12.97 -20.07
CA LYS A 56 4.63 -12.53 -21.47
C LYS A 56 3.31 -11.81 -21.73
N ASN A 57 3.36 -10.58 -22.20
CA ASN A 57 2.19 -9.69 -22.37
C ASN A 57 1.03 -10.37 -23.13
N LYS A 58 1.30 -11.07 -24.24
CA LYS A 58 0.27 -11.79 -24.99
C LYS A 58 -0.39 -12.92 -24.21
N LEU A 59 0.38 -13.65 -23.37
CA LEU A 59 -0.17 -14.75 -22.55
C LEU A 59 -0.95 -14.18 -21.36
N ALA A 60 -0.45 -13.08 -20.76
CA ALA A 60 -1.15 -12.38 -19.69
C ALA A 60 -2.50 -11.81 -20.16
N ALA A 61 -2.56 -11.22 -21.35
CA ALA A 61 -3.81 -10.72 -21.93
C ALA A 61 -4.85 -11.82 -22.19
N ILE A 62 -4.39 -13.03 -22.58
CA ILE A 62 -5.27 -14.18 -22.77
C ILE A 62 -5.75 -14.75 -21.43
N SER A 63 -4.87 -14.83 -20.42
CA SER A 63 -5.23 -15.35 -19.10
C SER A 63 -6.12 -14.43 -18.29
N GLY A 64 -6.02 -13.10 -18.55
CA GLY A 64 -6.84 -12.09 -17.88
C GLY A 64 -8.18 -11.83 -18.57
N ALA A 65 -8.46 -12.44 -19.73
CA ALA A 65 -9.73 -12.26 -20.42
C ALA A 65 -10.90 -12.75 -19.56
N GLY A 66 -11.86 -11.85 -19.29
CA GLY A 66 -13.01 -12.12 -18.43
C GLY A 66 -12.76 -11.94 -16.92
N THR A 67 -11.56 -11.53 -16.50
CA THR A 67 -11.26 -11.16 -15.11
C THR A 67 -11.22 -9.65 -14.93
N GLN A 68 -11.33 -9.19 -13.67
CA GLN A 68 -11.23 -7.75 -13.33
C GLN A 68 -9.90 -7.11 -13.77
N VAL A 69 -8.88 -7.94 -14.03
CA VAL A 69 -7.53 -7.51 -14.39
C VAL A 69 -7.34 -7.32 -15.90
N GLU A 70 -8.34 -7.66 -16.71
CA GLU A 70 -8.27 -7.60 -18.17
C GLU A 70 -7.86 -6.22 -18.71
N ALA A 71 -8.45 -5.16 -18.12
CA ALA A 71 -8.22 -3.79 -18.56
C ALA A 71 -6.76 -3.33 -18.41
N ALA A 72 -6.06 -3.79 -17.39
CA ALA A 72 -4.65 -3.45 -17.15
C ALA A 72 -3.67 -4.31 -17.96
N LEU A 73 -4.06 -5.53 -18.31
CA LEU A 73 -3.21 -6.44 -19.08
C LEU A 73 -3.25 -6.18 -20.58
N LYS A 74 -4.28 -5.45 -21.06
CA LYS A 74 -4.38 -5.02 -22.47
C LYS A 74 -3.45 -3.84 -22.75
N GLY A 75 -2.75 -3.89 -23.86
CA GLY A 75 -1.91 -2.77 -24.33
C GLY A 75 -0.51 -2.66 -23.69
N LEU A 76 -0.08 -3.65 -22.94
CA LEU A 76 1.26 -3.66 -22.33
C LEU A 76 2.34 -3.83 -23.42
N LYS A 77 3.31 -2.90 -23.45
CA LYS A 77 4.50 -2.96 -24.32
C LYS A 77 5.76 -2.98 -23.47
N GLY A 78 6.65 -3.92 -23.71
CA GLY A 78 7.91 -4.09 -22.98
C GLY A 78 7.92 -5.28 -22.04
N VAL A 79 8.84 -5.27 -21.08
CA VAL A 79 8.98 -6.33 -20.08
C VAL A 79 8.17 -5.95 -18.86
N HIS A 80 7.23 -6.83 -18.49
CA HIS A 80 6.36 -6.60 -17.35
C HIS A 80 6.38 -7.78 -16.38
N SER A 81 6.29 -7.40 -15.13
CA SER A 81 6.01 -8.32 -14.02
C SER A 81 4.65 -7.99 -13.43
N VAL A 82 3.99 -9.02 -12.97
CA VAL A 82 2.71 -8.91 -12.27
C VAL A 82 2.90 -9.49 -10.88
N ALA A 83 2.57 -8.69 -9.88
CA ALA A 83 2.44 -9.16 -8.52
C ALA A 83 0.96 -9.17 -8.16
N PHE A 84 0.51 -10.24 -7.59
CA PHE A 84 -0.89 -10.42 -7.21
C PHE A 84 -0.99 -10.96 -5.80
N THR A 85 -2.05 -10.55 -5.12
CA THR A 85 -2.39 -11.01 -3.77
C THR A 85 -3.89 -11.19 -3.63
N ALA A 86 -4.27 -12.17 -2.82
CA ALA A 86 -5.65 -12.34 -2.35
C ALA A 86 -5.85 -11.67 -0.97
N GLY A 87 -4.75 -11.21 -0.36
CA GLY A 87 -4.75 -10.60 0.96
C GLY A 87 -4.82 -9.08 0.92
N ASP A 88 -4.02 -8.43 1.77
CA ASP A 88 -4.01 -6.98 1.95
C ASP A 88 -3.31 -6.26 0.78
N PRO A 89 -4.04 -5.44 -0.01
CA PRO A 89 -3.46 -4.67 -1.11
C PRO A 89 -2.45 -3.62 -0.62
N VAL A 90 -2.68 -3.06 0.58
CA VAL A 90 -1.84 -2.01 1.15
C VAL A 90 -0.47 -2.56 1.53
N ALA A 91 -0.41 -3.77 2.11
CA ALA A 91 0.84 -4.43 2.45
C ALA A 91 1.71 -4.67 1.21
N LEU A 92 1.09 -5.17 0.12
CA LEU A 92 1.77 -5.37 -1.15
C LEU A 92 2.27 -4.05 -1.75
N ALA A 93 1.44 -3.00 -1.77
CA ALA A 93 1.80 -1.68 -2.29
C ALA A 93 2.96 -1.04 -1.50
N LYS A 94 2.97 -1.16 -0.16
CA LYS A 94 4.07 -0.68 0.71
C LYS A 94 5.40 -1.34 0.37
N VAL A 95 5.40 -2.65 0.25
CA VAL A 95 6.60 -3.43 -0.11
C VAL A 95 7.16 -2.97 -1.44
N PHE A 96 6.30 -2.87 -2.44
CA PHE A 96 6.71 -2.42 -3.76
C PHE A 96 7.19 -0.97 -3.78
N ALA A 97 6.51 -0.05 -3.09
CA ALA A 97 6.92 1.35 -3.05
C ALA A 97 8.26 1.55 -2.36
N LYS A 98 8.49 0.81 -1.27
CA LYS A 98 9.77 0.81 -0.55
C LYS A 98 10.88 0.32 -1.47
N TRP A 99 10.66 -0.81 -2.13
CA TRP A 99 11.63 -1.40 -3.03
C TRP A 99 11.89 -0.55 -4.28
N ALA A 100 10.86 0.06 -4.87
CA ALA A 100 10.99 0.98 -6.00
C ALA A 100 11.71 2.29 -5.63
N GLY A 101 11.64 2.72 -4.37
CA GLY A 101 12.41 3.86 -3.85
C GLY A 101 13.92 3.57 -3.74
N GLU A 102 14.27 2.32 -3.41
CA GLU A 102 15.66 1.87 -3.28
C GLU A 102 16.29 1.49 -4.63
N HIS A 103 15.46 1.10 -5.61
CA HIS A 103 15.89 0.57 -6.91
C HIS A 103 15.20 1.27 -8.08
N ALA A 104 15.91 2.20 -8.71
CA ALA A 104 15.42 2.93 -9.89
C ALA A 104 15.19 2.05 -11.14
N GLU A 105 15.65 0.79 -11.10
CA GLU A 105 15.50 -0.21 -12.16
C GLU A 105 14.07 -0.73 -12.31
N PHE A 106 13.23 -0.52 -11.28
CA PHE A 106 11.83 -0.94 -11.23
C PHE A 106 10.90 0.28 -11.21
N GLN A 107 9.89 0.26 -12.06
CA GLN A 107 8.90 1.33 -12.13
C GLN A 107 7.49 0.75 -12.12
N PHE A 108 6.61 1.36 -11.36
CA PHE A 108 5.18 1.08 -11.42
C PHE A 108 4.60 1.55 -12.75
N LYS A 109 3.68 0.78 -13.27
CA LYS A 109 2.93 1.18 -14.45
C LYS A 109 1.44 1.34 -14.15
N LEU A 110 0.83 0.31 -13.62
CA LEU A 110 -0.59 0.26 -13.30
C LEU A 110 -0.81 -0.66 -12.11
N GLY A 111 -1.85 -0.36 -11.34
CA GLY A 111 -2.37 -1.25 -10.30
C GLY A 111 -3.85 -1.54 -10.54
N ILE A 112 -4.32 -2.66 -10.04
CA ILE A 112 -5.74 -2.98 -9.95
C ILE A 112 -6.02 -3.41 -8.52
N VAL A 113 -7.02 -2.80 -7.92
CA VAL A 113 -7.52 -3.16 -6.59
C VAL A 113 -9.04 -3.23 -6.70
N ASP A 114 -9.61 -4.39 -6.40
CA ASP A 114 -11.05 -4.64 -6.45
C ASP A 114 -11.70 -4.22 -7.79
N GLY A 115 -11.02 -4.49 -8.90
CA GLY A 115 -11.49 -4.16 -10.25
C GLY A 115 -11.32 -2.70 -10.68
N LYS A 116 -10.80 -1.83 -9.82
CA LYS A 116 -10.48 -0.44 -10.17
C LYS A 116 -9.06 -0.32 -10.68
N LEU A 117 -8.89 0.30 -11.84
CA LEU A 117 -7.58 0.65 -12.37
C LEU A 117 -7.00 1.83 -11.60
N LEU A 118 -5.80 1.68 -11.12
CA LEU A 118 -5.06 2.69 -10.37
C LEU A 118 -3.84 3.14 -11.17
N GLY A 119 -3.66 4.46 -11.27
CA GLY A 119 -2.47 5.07 -11.84
C GLY A 119 -1.26 4.96 -10.91
N VAL A 120 -0.11 5.39 -11.42
CA VAL A 120 1.16 5.35 -10.66
C VAL A 120 1.09 6.17 -9.36
N GLU A 121 0.44 7.33 -9.39
CA GLU A 121 0.29 8.21 -8.22
C GLU A 121 -0.63 7.59 -7.17
N GLU A 122 -1.72 6.95 -7.61
CA GLU A 122 -2.66 6.29 -6.72
C GLU A 122 -2.04 5.04 -6.05
N VAL A 123 -1.20 4.29 -6.77
CA VAL A 123 -0.43 3.17 -6.19
C VAL A 123 0.57 3.68 -5.14
N LYS A 124 1.20 4.83 -5.37
CA LYS A 124 2.05 5.47 -4.36
C LYS A 124 1.24 5.96 -3.16
N ALA A 125 0.06 6.53 -3.39
CA ALA A 125 -0.84 6.94 -2.32
C ALA A 125 -1.31 5.74 -1.47
N LEU A 126 -1.61 4.58 -2.09
CA LEU A 126 -1.89 3.34 -1.37
C LEU A 126 -0.72 2.90 -0.47
N ALA A 127 0.50 3.08 -0.93
CA ALA A 127 1.69 2.73 -0.16
C ALA A 127 1.89 3.61 1.08
N THR A 128 1.37 4.85 1.08
CA THR A 128 1.41 5.75 2.26
C THR A 128 0.27 5.48 3.24
N MET A 129 -0.74 4.69 2.86
CA MET A 129 -1.87 4.39 3.74
C MET A 129 -1.42 3.54 4.94
N PRO A 130 -1.98 3.79 6.13
CA PRO A 130 -1.77 2.95 7.29
C PRO A 130 -2.33 1.54 7.06
N GLY A 131 -1.85 0.57 7.82
CA GLY A 131 -2.34 -0.81 7.77
C GLY A 131 -3.82 -0.91 8.18
N LYS A 132 -4.42 -2.07 7.89
CA LYS A 132 -5.85 -2.33 8.15
C LYS A 132 -6.24 -2.06 9.62
N GLU A 133 -5.42 -2.52 10.57
CA GLU A 133 -5.66 -2.32 12.00
C GLU A 133 -5.57 -0.85 12.42
N GLU A 134 -4.61 -0.12 11.88
CA GLU A 134 -4.47 1.31 12.14
C GLU A 134 -5.63 2.12 11.53
N LEU A 135 -6.15 1.71 10.37
CA LEU A 135 -7.34 2.33 9.76
C LEU A 135 -8.57 2.14 10.64
N PHE A 136 -8.79 0.92 11.16
CA PHE A 136 -9.87 0.66 12.11
C PHE A 136 -9.72 1.47 13.39
N SER A 137 -8.51 1.57 13.93
CA SER A 137 -8.22 2.39 15.12
C SER A 137 -8.57 3.87 14.86
N LYS A 138 -8.19 4.41 13.69
CA LYS A 138 -8.53 5.79 13.30
C LYS A 138 -10.04 5.99 13.13
N LEU A 139 -10.75 5.02 12.56
CA LEU A 139 -12.21 5.07 12.45
C LEU A 139 -12.89 5.10 13.82
N LEU A 140 -12.48 4.22 14.73
CA LEU A 140 -13.00 4.20 16.10
C LEU A 140 -12.70 5.51 16.85
N PHE A 141 -11.50 6.05 16.66
CA PHE A 141 -11.14 7.35 17.21
C PHE A 141 -12.04 8.47 16.66
N LEU A 142 -12.33 8.49 15.34
CA LEU A 142 -13.22 9.48 14.74
C LEU A 142 -14.64 9.39 15.27
N ILE A 143 -15.15 8.20 15.51
CA ILE A 143 -16.48 8.00 16.09
C ILE A 143 -16.54 8.51 17.54
N ASN A 144 -15.46 8.30 18.30
CA ASN A 144 -15.36 8.77 19.69
C ASN A 144 -14.95 10.24 19.82
N ALA A 145 -14.41 10.87 18.79
CA ALA A 145 -13.89 12.23 18.82
C ALA A 145 -14.91 13.28 19.31
N PRO A 146 -16.20 13.26 18.92
CA PRO A 146 -17.18 14.22 19.43
C PRO A 146 -17.36 14.15 20.95
N ALA A 147 -17.47 12.95 21.50
CA ALA A 147 -17.64 12.74 22.94
C ALA A 147 -16.40 13.16 23.72
N GLN A 148 -15.20 12.81 23.22
CA GLN A 148 -13.93 13.25 23.82
C GLN A 148 -13.79 14.78 23.78
N ARG A 149 -14.14 15.44 22.67
CA ARG A 149 -14.09 16.90 22.55
C ARG A 149 -15.03 17.58 23.53
N LEU A 150 -16.25 17.06 23.69
CA LEU A 150 -17.19 17.59 24.69
C LEU A 150 -16.65 17.45 26.11
N ALA A 151 -16.15 16.29 26.47
CA ALA A 151 -15.54 16.06 27.79
C ALA A 151 -14.31 16.97 28.02
N THR A 152 -13.50 17.18 26.99
CA THR A 152 -12.33 18.08 27.06
C THR A 152 -12.75 19.50 27.26
N VAL A 153 -13.79 20.00 26.55
CA VAL A 153 -14.28 21.38 26.69
C VAL A 153 -14.90 21.61 28.08
N LEU A 154 -15.65 20.65 28.60
CA LEU A 154 -16.21 20.73 29.96
C LEU A 154 -15.11 20.81 31.05
N ASN A 155 -14.02 20.08 30.85
CA ASN A 155 -12.89 20.10 31.77
C ASN A 155 -11.86 21.20 31.50
N ALA A 156 -12.02 21.95 30.39
CA ALA A 156 -11.03 22.94 29.94
C ALA A 156 -10.87 24.08 30.97
N THR A 157 -11.97 24.60 31.53
CA THR A 157 -11.94 25.70 32.49
C THR A 157 -11.10 25.39 33.73
N GLY A 158 -11.29 24.21 34.33
CA GLY A 158 -10.50 23.78 35.49
C GLY A 158 -9.02 23.53 35.15
N ARG A 159 -8.78 22.91 34.01
CA ARG A 159 -7.41 22.64 33.55
C ARG A 159 -6.66 23.93 33.19
N ASP A 160 -7.30 24.88 32.51
CA ASP A 160 -6.67 26.12 32.08
C ASP A 160 -6.32 26.99 33.29
N LEU A 161 -7.17 27.03 34.34
CA LEU A 161 -6.86 27.65 35.61
C LEU A 161 -5.63 27.01 36.28
N ALA A 162 -5.59 25.69 36.34
CA ALA A 162 -4.45 24.96 36.90
C ALA A 162 -3.14 25.25 36.15
N VAL A 163 -3.20 25.29 34.81
CA VAL A 163 -2.03 25.58 33.97
C VAL A 163 -1.57 27.05 34.19
N VAL A 164 -2.48 28.01 34.27
CA VAL A 164 -2.13 29.43 34.53
C VAL A 164 -1.50 29.57 35.89
N LEU A 165 -2.06 28.96 36.93
CA LEU A 165 -1.48 28.96 38.28
C LEU A 165 -0.09 28.30 38.31
N GLY A 166 0.06 27.12 37.64
CA GLY A 166 1.35 26.46 37.54
C GLY A 166 2.41 27.28 36.84
N GLN A 167 2.05 27.93 35.72
CA GLN A 167 2.95 28.84 34.99
C GLN A 167 3.25 30.13 35.78
N GLY A 168 2.33 30.60 36.61
CA GLY A 168 2.54 31.73 37.51
C GLY A 168 3.55 31.41 38.60
N VAL A 169 3.48 30.21 39.16
CA VAL A 169 4.43 29.71 40.16
C VAL A 169 5.82 29.48 39.54
N GLU A 170 5.89 28.82 38.39
CA GLU A 170 7.17 28.57 37.68
C GLU A 170 7.89 29.85 37.27
N LYS A 171 7.14 30.87 36.89
CA LYS A 171 7.71 32.19 36.52
C LYS A 171 7.89 33.16 37.69
N GLU A 172 7.72 32.70 38.90
CA GLU A 172 7.81 33.50 40.16
C GLU A 172 7.03 34.85 40.15
N LYS A 173 6.00 34.92 39.28
CA LYS A 173 5.23 36.15 39.13
C LYS A 173 4.37 36.47 40.35
N PHE A 174 4.08 35.48 41.18
CA PHE A 174 3.30 35.67 42.42
C PHE A 174 4.17 36.03 43.62
N SER A 175 5.50 35.92 43.54
CA SER A 175 6.40 36.31 44.62
C SER A 175 6.73 37.79 44.62
N ALA A 176 6.51 38.50 43.50
CA ALA A 176 6.84 39.92 43.40
C ALA A 176 5.75 40.87 43.95
N GLU A 177 4.50 40.42 44.11
CA GLU A 177 3.38 41.27 44.53
C GLU A 177 3.07 41.18 46.03
N ALA A 178 3.71 40.25 46.76
CA ALA A 178 3.59 40.13 48.23
C ALA A 178 4.64 40.97 49.00
N ALA A 179 5.51 41.72 48.29
CA ALA A 179 6.59 42.52 48.86
C ALA A 179 6.42 44.05 48.58
N ALA A 180 5.20 44.50 48.23
CA ALA A 180 4.90 45.93 48.08
C ALA A 180 3.87 46.41 49.13
#